data_3220080e80801b4efe214847a15fb9a8
#
_entry.id   3220080e80801b4efe214847a15fb9a8
#
_cell.length_a   1.000
_cell.length_b   1.000
_cell.length_c   1.000
_cell.angle_alpha   90.00
_cell.angle_beta   90.00
_cell.angle_gamma   90.00
#
_symmetry.space_group_name_H-M   'P 1'
#
loop_
_entity.id
_entity.type
_entity.pdbx_description
1 polymer ?
#
loop_
_entity_poly.entity_id
_entity_poly.type
_entity_poly.pdbx_seq_one_letter_code
_entity_poly.pdbx_strand_id
1 'polypeptide(L)'
;MAATMTGEQISAIAYQLEPLTPKGLGPAVEFIAIVFGIVCVIVVGLRIYVRAGLSGASTRLWGVEDWLAVIGTIPFIPAVVFAVYASRYGVGSHDADIPSQLYLIRASEYQTYWEVLYFISSTIIKCAIGFTCVRLDRRKRVTVIMGINMAVMVIVAILALVFVFANCTPLAATWNPALGTCQKVISLQTVSYIVSAIQMITDWTCAIIPFFIVAGLQMSQRKKVSVCAILGLGLFASIATVIRMPYLKYYDTAKYPTEIGYHLGVISITSNLECALGIIGCSLPPLRKLFKFYYGSSHDGNYKVSGGSENVLGSAGPAIKLGSLSDHDRTYHASARRTGTRDLETDDDRDDSSHKGIIRKTDVYISTSSFKGR
;
A
#
# COMPACT_ATOMS: atom_id res chain seq x y z
N MET A 1 11.26 -53.50 -20.11
CA MET A 1 11.93 -52.30 -20.63
C MET A 1 10.94 -51.15 -20.50
N ALA A 2 10.98 -50.39 -19.41
CA ALA A 2 10.23 -49.15 -19.33
C ALA A 2 10.87 -48.16 -20.32
N ALA A 3 10.16 -47.81 -21.38
CA ALA A 3 10.58 -46.75 -22.29
C ALA A 3 10.78 -45.50 -21.47
N THR A 4 12.00 -45.01 -21.36
CA THR A 4 12.30 -43.72 -20.74
C THR A 4 11.65 -42.64 -21.61
N MET A 5 10.51 -42.10 -21.15
CA MET A 5 9.83 -40.99 -21.83
C MET A 5 10.78 -39.81 -21.95
N THR A 6 10.82 -39.19 -23.11
CA THR A 6 11.59 -37.97 -23.31
C THR A 6 10.92 -36.81 -22.56
N GLY A 7 11.70 -35.80 -22.15
CA GLY A 7 11.18 -34.63 -21.46
C GLY A 7 10.02 -33.92 -22.19
N GLU A 8 10.05 -33.94 -23.53
CA GLU A 8 8.98 -33.40 -24.38
C GLU A 8 7.69 -34.21 -24.30
N GLN A 9 7.81 -35.56 -24.29
CA GLN A 9 6.65 -36.43 -24.12
C GLN A 9 5.98 -36.26 -22.75
N ILE A 10 6.81 -36.14 -21.70
CA ILE A 10 6.36 -35.85 -20.34
C ILE A 10 5.60 -34.53 -20.31
N SER A 11 6.11 -33.46 -20.93
CA SER A 11 5.45 -32.18 -21.04
C SER A 11 4.12 -32.29 -21.82
N ALA A 12 4.13 -32.95 -22.98
CA ALA A 12 2.92 -33.09 -23.80
C ALA A 12 1.77 -33.77 -23.03
N ILE A 13 2.08 -34.81 -22.24
CA ILE A 13 1.09 -35.50 -21.40
C ILE A 13 0.65 -34.59 -20.25
N ALA A 14 1.59 -33.88 -19.58
CA ALA A 14 1.28 -32.97 -18.50
C ALA A 14 0.34 -31.83 -18.94
N TYR A 15 0.46 -31.33 -20.17
CA TYR A 15 -0.41 -30.30 -20.74
C TYR A 15 -1.83 -30.78 -21.07
N GLN A 16 -2.05 -32.10 -21.17
CA GLN A 16 -3.38 -32.68 -21.41
C GLN A 16 -4.15 -32.98 -20.11
N LEU A 17 -3.51 -32.80 -18.94
CA LEU A 17 -4.15 -33.09 -17.65
C LEU A 17 -5.22 -32.06 -17.32
N GLU A 18 -6.39 -32.55 -16.90
CA GLU A 18 -7.48 -31.72 -16.41
C GLU A 18 -7.19 -31.20 -14.99
N PRO A 19 -7.66 -30.00 -14.64
CA PRO A 19 -7.49 -29.44 -13.30
C PRO A 19 -8.19 -30.32 -12.26
N LEU A 20 -7.53 -30.55 -11.13
CA LEU A 20 -8.09 -31.28 -9.99
C LEU A 20 -8.96 -30.37 -9.11
N THR A 21 -9.85 -30.98 -8.34
CA THR A 21 -10.46 -30.31 -7.20
C THR A 21 -9.42 -30.13 -6.09
N PRO A 22 -9.13 -28.88 -5.66
CA PRO A 22 -8.12 -28.62 -4.65
C PRO A 22 -8.41 -29.36 -3.34
N LYS A 23 -7.40 -30.02 -2.76
CA LYS A 23 -7.48 -30.70 -1.48
C LYS A 23 -6.45 -30.14 -0.48
N GLY A 24 -6.48 -30.56 0.77
CA GLY A 24 -5.59 -30.09 1.83
C GLY A 24 -5.66 -28.58 2.02
N LEU A 25 -4.55 -27.85 1.82
CA LEU A 25 -4.50 -26.39 1.86
C LEU A 25 -4.89 -25.74 0.51
N GLY A 26 -5.07 -26.52 -0.57
CA GLY A 26 -5.42 -25.99 -1.88
C GLY A 26 -6.65 -25.08 -1.88
N PRO A 27 -7.79 -25.45 -1.27
CA PRO A 27 -8.94 -24.58 -1.15
C PRO A 27 -8.65 -23.27 -0.43
N ALA A 28 -7.76 -23.28 0.57
CA ALA A 28 -7.35 -22.07 1.30
C ALA A 28 -6.48 -21.16 0.41
N VAL A 29 -5.57 -21.73 -0.40
CA VAL A 29 -4.79 -20.96 -1.40
C VAL A 29 -5.72 -20.26 -2.36
N GLU A 30 -6.69 -20.98 -2.94
CA GLU A 30 -7.65 -20.44 -3.90
C GLU A 30 -8.52 -19.35 -3.26
N PHE A 31 -9.11 -19.62 -2.09
CA PHE A 31 -9.96 -18.67 -1.38
C PHE A 31 -9.23 -17.37 -1.02
N ILE A 32 -8.03 -17.50 -0.42
CA ILE A 32 -7.23 -16.34 -0.02
C ILE A 32 -6.81 -15.52 -1.25
N ALA A 33 -6.34 -16.19 -2.30
CA ALA A 33 -5.93 -15.51 -3.54
C ALA A 33 -7.09 -14.70 -4.15
N ILE A 34 -8.27 -15.31 -4.30
CA ILE A 34 -9.44 -14.66 -4.89
C ILE A 34 -9.96 -13.53 -4.01
N VAL A 35 -10.19 -13.78 -2.72
CA VAL A 35 -10.77 -12.78 -1.81
C VAL A 35 -9.87 -11.57 -1.68
N PHE A 36 -8.57 -11.78 -1.40
CA PHE A 36 -7.64 -10.66 -1.29
C PHE A 36 -7.36 -10.00 -2.64
N GLY A 37 -7.41 -10.74 -3.75
CA GLY A 37 -7.35 -10.18 -5.09
C GLY A 37 -8.48 -9.18 -5.35
N ILE A 38 -9.73 -9.57 -5.06
CA ILE A 38 -10.91 -8.70 -5.20
C ILE A 38 -10.79 -7.48 -4.27
N VAL A 39 -10.43 -7.69 -3.00
CA VAL A 39 -10.26 -6.59 -2.03
C VAL A 39 -9.20 -5.60 -2.50
N CYS A 40 -8.07 -6.06 -3.00
CA CYS A 40 -7.01 -5.20 -3.52
C CYS A 40 -7.48 -4.35 -4.70
N VAL A 41 -8.21 -4.95 -5.66
CA VAL A 41 -8.77 -4.20 -6.81
C VAL A 41 -9.74 -3.12 -6.34
N ILE A 42 -10.66 -3.45 -5.40
CA ILE A 42 -11.60 -2.48 -4.84
C ILE A 42 -10.86 -1.34 -4.12
N VAL A 43 -9.89 -1.66 -3.27
CA VAL A 43 -9.14 -0.68 -2.48
C VAL A 43 -8.31 0.25 -3.38
N VAL A 44 -7.67 -0.28 -4.42
CA VAL A 44 -6.92 0.53 -5.39
C VAL A 44 -7.88 1.36 -6.26
N GLY A 45 -9.03 0.82 -6.66
CA GLY A 45 -10.09 1.58 -7.34
C GLY A 45 -10.58 2.76 -6.50
N LEU A 46 -10.84 2.56 -5.21
CA LEU A 46 -11.20 3.63 -4.27
C LEU A 46 -10.06 4.64 -4.10
N ARG A 47 -8.80 4.19 -4.06
CA ARG A 47 -7.64 5.08 -4.02
C ARG A 47 -7.61 5.99 -5.25
N ILE A 48 -7.78 5.43 -6.46
CA ILE A 48 -7.83 6.18 -7.72
C ILE A 48 -8.98 7.20 -7.67
N TYR A 49 -10.17 6.78 -7.27
CA TYR A 49 -11.35 7.63 -7.16
C TYR A 49 -11.10 8.87 -6.27
N VAL A 50 -10.49 8.66 -5.10
CA VAL A 50 -10.17 9.75 -4.15
C VAL A 50 -9.08 10.67 -4.69
N ARG A 51 -8.02 10.10 -5.27
CA ARG A 51 -6.84 10.87 -5.70
C ARG A 51 -7.04 11.60 -7.01
N ALA A 52 -7.89 11.08 -7.89
CA ALA A 52 -8.29 11.76 -9.13
C ALA A 52 -9.19 13.00 -8.87
N GLY A 53 -9.65 13.20 -7.62
CA GLY A 53 -10.51 14.32 -7.25
C GLY A 53 -11.97 14.12 -7.63
N LEU A 54 -12.38 12.90 -8.04
CA LEU A 54 -13.75 12.58 -8.41
C LEU A 54 -14.71 12.57 -7.21
N SER A 55 -14.16 12.43 -5.99
CA SER A 55 -14.96 12.34 -4.74
C SER A 55 -15.46 13.70 -4.22
N GLY A 56 -15.06 14.83 -4.82
CA GLY A 56 -15.34 16.17 -4.25
C GLY A 56 -14.65 16.46 -2.91
N ALA A 57 -14.10 15.44 -2.26
CA ALA A 57 -13.50 15.50 -0.93
C ALA A 57 -12.05 16.01 -0.93
N SER A 58 -11.41 16.09 -2.09
CA SER A 58 -10.00 16.48 -2.20
C SER A 58 -9.70 17.11 -3.55
N THR A 59 -8.85 18.11 -3.57
CA THR A 59 -8.21 18.59 -4.80
C THR A 59 -7.33 17.48 -5.38
N ARG A 60 -7.19 17.43 -6.70
CA ARG A 60 -6.33 16.48 -7.41
C ARG A 60 -4.89 16.53 -6.89
N LEU A 61 -4.50 15.54 -6.11
CA LEU A 61 -3.18 15.42 -5.46
C LEU A 61 -2.54 14.08 -5.84
N TRP A 62 -2.33 13.86 -7.13
CA TRP A 62 -1.70 12.65 -7.63
C TRP A 62 -0.19 12.68 -7.39
N GLY A 63 0.35 11.68 -6.74
CA GLY A 63 1.78 11.56 -6.41
C GLY A 63 2.43 10.32 -7.04
N VAL A 64 3.76 10.23 -6.94
CA VAL A 64 4.54 9.07 -7.41
C VAL A 64 4.08 7.80 -6.71
N GLU A 65 3.76 7.89 -5.41
CA GLU A 65 3.25 6.77 -4.62
C GLU A 65 1.90 6.21 -5.12
N ASP A 66 1.10 7.05 -5.81
CA ASP A 66 -0.18 6.60 -6.37
C ASP A 66 0.05 5.82 -7.67
N TRP A 67 0.96 6.29 -8.51
CA TRP A 67 1.38 5.56 -9.70
C TRP A 67 2.00 4.21 -9.36
N LEU A 68 2.92 4.17 -8.38
CA LEU A 68 3.54 2.93 -7.94
C LEU A 68 2.52 1.94 -7.36
N ALA A 69 1.53 2.41 -6.60
CA ALA A 69 0.49 1.54 -6.08
C ALA A 69 -0.36 0.92 -7.20
N VAL A 70 -0.72 1.69 -8.23
CA VAL A 70 -1.47 1.18 -9.40
C VAL A 70 -0.61 0.22 -10.21
N ILE A 71 0.62 0.63 -10.59
CA ILE A 71 1.54 -0.20 -11.39
C ILE A 71 1.90 -1.48 -10.65
N GLY A 72 2.09 -1.43 -9.33
CA GLY A 72 2.38 -2.61 -8.51
C GLY A 72 1.20 -3.58 -8.40
N THR A 73 -0.04 -3.10 -8.53
CA THR A 73 -1.23 -3.96 -8.50
C THR A 73 -1.46 -4.67 -9.84
N ILE A 74 -0.97 -4.13 -10.96
CA ILE A 74 -1.15 -4.75 -12.28
C ILE A 74 -0.58 -6.18 -12.33
N PRO A 75 0.68 -6.47 -11.93
CA PRO A 75 1.20 -7.84 -11.93
C PRO A 75 0.57 -8.71 -10.84
N PHE A 76 0.00 -8.14 -9.78
CA PHE A 76 -0.69 -8.90 -8.75
C PHE A 76 -1.94 -9.61 -9.25
N ILE A 77 -2.68 -9.00 -10.18
CA ILE A 77 -3.91 -9.59 -10.73
C ILE A 77 -3.64 -10.93 -11.45
N PRO A 78 -2.74 -11.02 -12.44
CA PRO A 78 -2.41 -12.31 -13.03
C PRO A 78 -1.71 -13.26 -12.04
N ALA A 79 -0.97 -12.77 -11.05
CA ALA A 79 -0.42 -13.62 -10.00
C ALA A 79 -1.53 -14.34 -9.23
N VAL A 80 -2.63 -13.68 -8.88
CA VAL A 80 -3.80 -14.33 -8.28
C VAL A 80 -4.35 -15.45 -9.16
N VAL A 81 -4.44 -15.21 -10.47
CA VAL A 81 -4.92 -16.23 -11.43
C VAL A 81 -3.99 -17.43 -11.45
N PHE A 82 -2.67 -17.22 -11.52
CA PHE A 82 -1.71 -18.33 -11.50
C PHE A 82 -1.69 -19.07 -10.16
N ALA A 83 -1.90 -18.39 -9.02
CA ALA A 83 -2.04 -19.06 -7.72
C ALA A 83 -3.25 -20.02 -7.69
N VAL A 84 -4.39 -19.61 -8.30
CA VAL A 84 -5.58 -20.46 -8.41
C VAL A 84 -5.29 -21.67 -9.32
N TYR A 85 -4.65 -21.46 -10.48
CA TYR A 85 -4.29 -22.59 -11.33
C TYR A 85 -3.27 -23.52 -10.66
N ALA A 86 -2.24 -22.99 -10.00
CA ALA A 86 -1.28 -23.79 -9.24
C ALA A 86 -1.96 -24.68 -8.20
N SER A 87 -2.94 -24.12 -7.46
CA SER A 87 -3.75 -24.87 -6.50
C SER A 87 -4.52 -26.03 -7.15
N ARG A 88 -5.09 -25.79 -8.32
CA ARG A 88 -5.85 -26.82 -9.07
C ARG A 88 -4.98 -27.91 -9.71
N TYR A 89 -3.68 -27.71 -9.76
CA TYR A 89 -2.72 -28.73 -10.22
C TYR A 89 -1.93 -29.37 -9.06
N GLY A 90 -2.26 -29.04 -7.79
CA GLY A 90 -1.74 -29.76 -6.63
C GLY A 90 -0.92 -28.92 -5.64
N VAL A 91 -0.77 -27.60 -5.86
CA VAL A 91 -0.19 -26.73 -4.84
C VAL A 91 -1.15 -26.63 -3.64
N GLY A 92 -0.65 -26.96 -2.45
CA GLY A 92 -1.45 -27.07 -1.23
C GLY A 92 -2.03 -28.46 -0.97
N SER A 93 -1.92 -29.41 -1.89
CA SER A 93 -2.39 -30.77 -1.70
C SER A 93 -1.27 -31.67 -1.14
N HIS A 94 -1.64 -32.71 -0.40
CA HIS A 94 -0.71 -33.76 0.02
C HIS A 94 -0.38 -34.70 -1.14
N ASP A 95 0.80 -35.31 -1.12
CA ASP A 95 1.22 -36.24 -2.16
C ASP A 95 0.25 -37.41 -2.36
N ALA A 96 -0.42 -37.85 -1.28
CA ALA A 96 -1.43 -38.92 -1.31
C ALA A 96 -2.71 -38.53 -2.10
N ASP A 97 -2.98 -37.25 -2.26
CA ASP A 97 -4.15 -36.72 -2.96
C ASP A 97 -3.90 -36.44 -4.44
N ILE A 98 -2.63 -36.49 -4.89
CA ILE A 98 -2.22 -36.21 -6.25
C ILE A 98 -2.12 -37.51 -7.04
N PRO A 99 -2.92 -37.71 -8.12
CA PRO A 99 -2.98 -38.97 -8.84
C PRO A 99 -1.68 -39.34 -9.56
N SER A 100 -0.87 -38.37 -9.96
CA SER A 100 0.37 -38.54 -10.71
C SER A 100 1.36 -37.42 -10.49
N GLN A 101 2.65 -37.74 -10.48
CA GLN A 101 3.74 -36.75 -10.43
C GLN A 101 3.72 -35.75 -11.59
N LEU A 102 3.03 -36.06 -12.68
CA LEU A 102 2.87 -35.15 -13.82
C LEU A 102 2.09 -33.87 -13.45
N TYR A 103 1.18 -33.95 -12.47
CA TYR A 103 0.49 -32.77 -11.95
C TYR A 103 1.44 -31.77 -11.31
N LEU A 104 2.48 -32.25 -10.60
CA LEU A 104 3.48 -31.39 -9.96
C LEU A 104 4.30 -30.59 -10.98
N ILE A 105 4.47 -31.07 -12.20
CA ILE A 105 5.12 -30.32 -13.28
C ILE A 105 4.29 -29.08 -13.63
N ARG A 106 2.99 -29.27 -13.84
CA ARG A 106 2.06 -28.16 -14.11
C ARG A 106 1.92 -27.23 -12.91
N ALA A 107 1.84 -27.80 -11.71
CA ALA A 107 1.80 -27.03 -10.47
C ALA A 107 3.04 -26.13 -10.32
N SER A 108 4.24 -26.69 -10.57
CA SER A 108 5.51 -25.95 -10.49
C SER A 108 5.63 -24.89 -11.58
N GLU A 109 5.11 -25.14 -12.78
CA GLU A 109 5.06 -24.14 -13.86
C GLU A 109 4.25 -22.92 -13.46
N TYR A 110 2.99 -23.11 -13.03
CA TYR A 110 2.14 -22.01 -12.57
C TYR A 110 2.68 -21.33 -11.32
N GLN A 111 3.31 -22.10 -10.43
CA GLN A 111 3.98 -21.58 -9.25
C GLN A 111 5.15 -20.67 -9.62
N THR A 112 5.93 -21.02 -10.63
CA THR A 112 7.05 -20.20 -11.12
C THR A 112 6.55 -18.88 -11.73
N TYR A 113 5.48 -18.91 -12.55
CA TYR A 113 4.88 -17.69 -13.09
C TYR A 113 4.31 -16.81 -11.99
N TRP A 114 3.64 -17.40 -11.02
CA TRP A 114 3.15 -16.70 -9.83
C TRP A 114 4.28 -16.04 -9.06
N GLU A 115 5.38 -16.74 -8.82
CA GLU A 115 6.52 -16.25 -8.06
C GLU A 115 7.17 -15.02 -8.72
N VAL A 116 7.40 -15.07 -10.04
CA VAL A 116 7.94 -13.94 -10.81
C VAL A 116 7.03 -12.69 -10.67
N LEU A 117 5.73 -12.85 -10.85
CA LEU A 117 4.78 -11.76 -10.77
C LEU A 117 4.64 -11.22 -9.34
N TYR A 118 4.68 -12.11 -8.35
CA TYR A 118 4.71 -11.74 -6.94
C TYR A 118 5.93 -10.87 -6.61
N PHE A 119 7.13 -11.27 -7.03
CA PHE A 119 8.35 -10.48 -6.78
C PHE A 119 8.27 -9.09 -7.38
N ILE A 120 7.79 -8.97 -8.61
CA ILE A 120 7.61 -7.68 -9.29
C ILE A 120 6.60 -6.82 -8.53
N SER A 121 5.43 -7.37 -8.24
CA SER A 121 4.35 -6.67 -7.52
C SER A 121 4.80 -6.22 -6.13
N SER A 122 5.31 -7.14 -5.32
CA SER A 122 5.74 -6.89 -3.94
C SER A 122 6.81 -5.78 -3.88
N THR A 123 7.79 -5.81 -4.78
CA THR A 123 8.85 -4.80 -4.85
C THR A 123 8.30 -3.41 -5.15
N ILE A 124 7.43 -3.28 -6.15
CA ILE A 124 6.83 -1.99 -6.53
C ILE A 124 5.95 -1.46 -5.39
N ILE A 125 5.16 -2.32 -4.73
CA ILE A 125 4.31 -1.93 -3.61
C ILE A 125 5.15 -1.49 -2.40
N LYS A 126 6.25 -2.17 -2.09
CA LYS A 126 7.17 -1.75 -1.02
C LYS A 126 7.83 -0.41 -1.33
N CYS A 127 8.15 -0.12 -2.58
CA CYS A 127 8.56 1.21 -3.02
C CYS A 127 7.46 2.26 -2.82
N ALA A 128 6.19 1.94 -3.14
CA ALA A 128 5.06 2.84 -2.91
C ALA A 128 4.89 3.17 -1.42
N ILE A 129 5.04 2.18 -0.54
CA ILE A 129 5.04 2.37 0.92
C ILE A 129 6.20 3.29 1.33
N GLY A 130 7.40 3.05 0.81
CA GLY A 130 8.59 3.86 1.08
C GLY A 130 8.39 5.33 0.72
N PHE A 131 7.90 5.61 -0.48
CA PHE A 131 7.56 6.98 -0.91
C PHE A 131 6.48 7.61 -0.04
N THR A 132 5.47 6.84 0.38
CA THR A 132 4.43 7.31 1.29
C THR A 132 5.02 7.70 2.65
N CYS A 133 5.96 6.92 3.20
CA CYS A 133 6.65 7.22 4.46
C CYS A 133 7.52 8.50 4.35
N VAL A 134 8.29 8.64 3.27
CA VAL A 134 9.09 9.86 3.00
C VAL A 134 8.21 11.11 2.87
N ARG A 135 7.04 10.98 2.27
CA ARG A 135 6.08 12.08 2.16
C ARG A 135 5.44 12.46 3.50
N LEU A 136 5.30 11.48 4.40
CA LEU A 136 4.72 11.70 5.73
C LEU A 136 5.68 12.44 6.65
N ASP A 137 6.97 12.10 6.61
CA ASP A 137 8.04 12.75 7.37
C ASP A 137 9.23 13.07 6.43
N ARG A 138 9.48 14.37 6.24
CA ARG A 138 10.54 14.89 5.37
C ARG A 138 11.90 15.02 6.06
N ARG A 139 12.08 14.46 7.25
CA ARG A 139 13.40 14.49 7.93
C ARG A 139 14.43 13.76 7.09
N LYS A 140 15.61 14.37 6.90
CA LYS A 140 16.70 13.81 6.09
C LYS A 140 17.04 12.36 6.47
N ARG A 141 17.03 12.02 7.77
CA ARG A 141 17.31 10.66 8.26
C ARG A 141 16.29 9.64 7.73
N VAL A 142 14.99 9.95 7.80
CA VAL A 142 13.92 9.07 7.29
C VAL A 142 14.04 8.89 5.79
N THR A 143 14.26 9.97 5.05
CA THR A 143 14.43 9.93 3.59
C THR A 143 15.62 9.06 3.18
N VAL A 144 16.76 9.17 3.86
CA VAL A 144 17.96 8.37 3.56
C VAL A 144 17.71 6.88 3.85
N ILE A 145 17.17 6.55 5.04
CA ILE A 145 16.94 5.16 5.43
C ILE A 145 15.93 4.51 4.48
N MET A 146 14.81 5.19 4.17
CA MET A 146 13.82 4.66 3.23
C MET A 146 14.36 4.58 1.81
N GLY A 147 15.19 5.53 1.38
CA GLY A 147 15.87 5.49 0.09
C GLY A 147 16.79 4.28 -0.05
N ILE A 148 17.61 4.00 0.95
CA ILE A 148 18.48 2.82 0.99
C ILE A 148 17.62 1.54 0.98
N ASN A 149 16.57 1.48 1.79
CA ASN A 149 15.66 0.34 1.86
C ASN A 149 15.02 0.03 0.49
N MET A 150 14.52 1.04 -0.22
CA MET A 150 13.96 0.89 -1.56
C MET A 150 15.01 0.43 -2.57
N ALA A 151 16.23 1.02 -2.53
CA ALA A 151 17.32 0.62 -3.42
C ALA A 151 17.72 -0.84 -3.23
N VAL A 152 17.88 -1.28 -1.97
CA VAL A 152 18.18 -2.68 -1.64
C VAL A 152 17.11 -3.62 -2.17
N MET A 153 15.81 -3.29 -1.97
CA MET A 153 14.71 -4.11 -2.46
C MET A 153 14.70 -4.25 -3.98
N VAL A 154 14.94 -3.16 -4.70
CA VAL A 154 14.96 -3.18 -6.18
C VAL A 154 16.15 -4.02 -6.67
N ILE A 155 17.34 -3.83 -6.09
CA ILE A 155 18.53 -4.60 -6.47
C ILE A 155 18.30 -6.10 -6.22
N VAL A 156 17.82 -6.47 -5.03
CA VAL A 156 17.55 -7.88 -4.68
C VAL A 156 16.49 -8.50 -5.58
N ALA A 157 15.44 -7.75 -5.92
CA ALA A 157 14.41 -8.23 -6.84
C ALA A 157 14.96 -8.49 -8.25
N ILE A 158 15.79 -7.57 -8.77
CA ILE A 158 16.44 -7.76 -10.08
C ILE A 158 17.34 -8.99 -10.05
N LEU A 159 18.17 -9.15 -9.00
CA LEU A 159 19.05 -10.31 -8.86
C LEU A 159 18.27 -11.63 -8.76
N ALA A 160 17.16 -11.63 -7.99
CA ALA A 160 16.30 -12.81 -7.88
C ALA A 160 15.65 -13.19 -9.21
N LEU A 161 15.13 -12.21 -9.96
CA LEU A 161 14.54 -12.45 -11.29
C LEU A 161 15.60 -12.96 -12.28
N VAL A 162 16.77 -12.31 -12.34
CA VAL A 162 17.88 -12.77 -13.19
C VAL A 162 18.26 -14.20 -12.84
N PHE A 163 18.33 -14.53 -11.54
CA PHE A 163 18.63 -15.89 -11.11
C PHE A 163 17.57 -16.89 -11.58
N VAL A 164 16.27 -16.60 -11.40
CA VAL A 164 15.17 -17.49 -11.84
C VAL A 164 15.26 -17.76 -13.34
N PHE A 165 15.52 -16.74 -14.16
CA PHE A 165 15.59 -16.90 -15.62
C PHE A 165 16.90 -17.53 -16.11
N ALA A 166 18.02 -17.34 -15.40
CA ALA A 166 19.32 -17.83 -15.79
C ALA A 166 19.70 -19.19 -15.16
N ASN A 167 18.95 -19.64 -14.14
CA ASN A 167 19.30 -20.85 -13.38
C ASN A 167 19.20 -22.13 -14.21
N CYS A 168 18.23 -22.22 -15.11
CA CYS A 168 18.02 -23.41 -15.94
C CYS A 168 17.97 -23.06 -17.44
N THR A 169 18.55 -23.90 -18.26
CA THR A 169 18.50 -23.79 -19.72
C THR A 169 17.97 -25.09 -20.35
N PRO A 170 16.81 -25.05 -21.07
CA PRO A 170 15.85 -23.93 -21.18
C PRO A 170 15.12 -23.62 -19.85
N LEU A 171 14.42 -22.49 -19.74
CA LEU A 171 13.67 -22.12 -18.55
C LEU A 171 12.69 -23.22 -18.11
N ALA A 172 12.12 -23.96 -19.06
CA ALA A 172 11.21 -25.09 -18.81
C ALA A 172 11.84 -26.22 -17.96
N ALA A 173 13.18 -26.30 -17.90
CA ALA A 173 13.87 -27.24 -17.03
C ALA A 173 13.68 -26.92 -15.52
N THR A 174 13.21 -25.72 -15.16
CA THR A 174 12.88 -25.34 -13.78
C THR A 174 11.75 -26.19 -13.22
N TRP A 175 10.72 -26.50 -14.02
CA TRP A 175 9.58 -27.33 -13.62
C TRP A 175 9.60 -28.74 -14.21
N ASN A 176 10.33 -28.97 -15.29
CA ASN A 176 10.56 -30.30 -15.88
C ASN A 176 12.04 -30.57 -16.08
N PRO A 177 12.73 -31.14 -15.08
CA PRO A 177 14.17 -31.42 -15.16
C PRO A 177 14.61 -32.32 -16.32
N ALA A 178 13.66 -33.06 -16.95
CA ALA A 178 13.96 -33.92 -18.11
C ALA A 178 14.17 -33.13 -19.42
N LEU A 179 13.85 -31.81 -19.46
CA LEU A 179 14.00 -30.97 -20.66
C LEU A 179 15.37 -30.29 -20.77
N GLY A 180 16.15 -30.23 -19.70
CA GLY A 180 17.42 -29.51 -19.74
C GLY A 180 18.23 -29.65 -18.48
N THR A 181 19.17 -28.73 -18.31
CA THR A 181 20.09 -28.73 -17.17
C THR A 181 19.97 -27.42 -16.37
N CYS A 182 19.95 -27.53 -15.05
CA CYS A 182 20.01 -26.39 -14.15
C CYS A 182 21.41 -26.25 -13.54
N GLN A 183 21.82 -25.03 -13.22
CA GLN A 183 23.09 -24.77 -12.56
C GLN A 183 23.11 -25.39 -11.17
N LYS A 184 24.20 -26.08 -10.84
CA LYS A 184 24.37 -26.75 -9.52
C LYS A 184 25.17 -25.93 -8.53
N VAL A 185 25.72 -24.78 -8.95
CA VAL A 185 26.66 -23.99 -8.13
C VAL A 185 25.93 -23.29 -6.98
N ILE A 186 24.76 -22.71 -7.26
CA ILE A 186 23.93 -22.05 -6.27
C ILE A 186 22.55 -22.68 -6.32
N SER A 187 22.08 -23.23 -5.21
CA SER A 187 20.75 -23.84 -5.15
C SER A 187 19.66 -22.77 -5.08
N LEU A 188 18.52 -23.04 -5.71
CA LEU A 188 17.33 -22.19 -5.61
C LEU A 188 16.93 -21.95 -4.16
N GLN A 189 17.07 -22.95 -3.31
CA GLN A 189 16.85 -22.86 -1.87
C GLN A 189 17.71 -21.76 -1.22
N THR A 190 19.02 -21.75 -1.49
CA THR A 190 19.94 -20.76 -0.89
C THR A 190 19.58 -19.34 -1.30
N VAL A 191 19.29 -19.12 -2.58
CA VAL A 191 18.85 -17.79 -3.08
C VAL A 191 17.54 -17.39 -2.43
N SER A 192 16.56 -18.29 -2.34
CA SER A 192 15.27 -18.02 -1.69
C SER A 192 15.41 -17.64 -0.22
N TYR A 193 16.33 -18.28 0.52
CA TYR A 193 16.62 -17.88 1.91
C TYR A 193 17.23 -16.49 2.01
N ILE A 194 18.23 -16.16 1.18
CA ILE A 194 18.88 -14.85 1.19
C ILE A 194 17.87 -13.76 0.84
N VAL A 195 17.11 -13.96 -0.24
CA VAL A 195 16.08 -13.00 -0.68
C VAL A 195 15.02 -12.80 0.40
N SER A 196 14.52 -13.89 1.01
CA SER A 196 13.50 -13.82 2.06
C SER A 196 14.02 -13.17 3.35
N ALA A 197 15.28 -13.39 3.71
CA ALA A 197 15.89 -12.71 4.87
C ALA A 197 15.99 -11.19 4.63
N ILE A 198 16.41 -10.78 3.45
CA ILE A 198 16.49 -9.36 3.09
C ILE A 198 15.07 -8.74 3.03
N GLN A 199 14.09 -9.46 2.45
CA GLN A 199 12.69 -9.02 2.46
C GLN A 199 12.17 -8.81 3.89
N MET A 200 12.43 -9.74 4.79
CA MET A 200 12.05 -9.63 6.19
C MET A 200 12.65 -8.37 6.85
N ILE A 201 13.94 -8.13 6.69
CA ILE A 201 14.62 -6.94 7.25
C ILE A 201 14.00 -5.66 6.71
N THR A 202 13.74 -5.61 5.40
CA THR A 202 13.16 -4.43 4.74
C THR A 202 11.70 -4.19 5.16
N ASP A 203 10.91 -5.25 5.39
CA ASP A 203 9.54 -5.16 5.90
C ASP A 203 9.52 -4.60 7.33
N TRP A 204 10.41 -5.09 8.20
CA TRP A 204 10.56 -4.56 9.54
C TRP A 204 10.96 -3.09 9.53
N THR A 205 11.88 -2.71 8.64
CA THR A 205 12.28 -1.30 8.48
C THR A 205 11.08 -0.44 8.07
N CYS A 206 10.27 -0.89 7.12
CA CYS A 206 9.05 -0.21 6.69
C CYS A 206 7.99 -0.12 7.80
N ALA A 207 7.91 -1.09 8.71
CA ALA A 207 6.97 -1.08 9.83
C ALA A 207 7.45 -0.20 11.00
N ILE A 208 8.74 -0.27 11.33
CA ILE A 208 9.33 0.41 12.48
C ILE A 208 9.39 1.93 12.27
N ILE A 209 9.74 2.40 11.08
CA ILE A 209 9.90 3.83 10.80
C ILE A 209 8.61 4.62 11.06
N PRO A 210 7.43 4.25 10.52
CA PRO A 210 6.20 4.96 10.84
C PRO A 210 5.84 4.97 12.33
N PHE A 211 6.22 3.91 13.07
CA PHE A 211 6.01 3.83 14.51
C PHE A 211 6.78 4.93 15.24
N PHE A 212 8.07 5.09 14.95
CA PHE A 212 8.88 6.15 15.56
C PHE A 212 8.42 7.55 15.17
N ILE A 213 7.94 7.74 13.93
CA ILE A 213 7.38 9.01 13.48
C ILE A 213 6.17 9.39 14.33
N VAL A 214 5.29 8.42 14.62
CA VAL A 214 4.06 8.67 15.40
C VAL A 214 4.32 8.80 16.89
N ALA A 215 5.25 8.01 17.43
CA ALA A 215 5.59 8.05 18.85
C ALA A 215 6.24 9.39 19.25
N GLY A 216 7.01 10.02 18.34
CA GLY A 216 7.71 11.29 18.59
C GLY A 216 6.91 12.56 18.26
N LEU A 217 5.68 12.45 17.73
CA LEU A 217 4.92 13.61 17.27
C LEU A 217 3.57 13.69 17.97
N GLN A 218 3.27 14.86 18.59
CA GLN A 218 1.97 15.16 19.15
C GLN A 218 0.92 15.32 18.03
N MET A 219 0.39 14.20 17.56
CA MET A 219 -0.62 14.17 16.51
C MET A 219 -2.04 14.03 17.08
N SER A 220 -3.03 14.58 16.37
CA SER A 220 -4.43 14.36 16.71
C SER A 220 -4.75 12.85 16.72
N GLN A 221 -5.60 12.40 17.66
CA GLN A 221 -5.97 10.99 17.84
C GLN A 221 -6.39 10.31 16.53
N ARG A 222 -7.11 11.03 15.67
CA ARG A 222 -7.54 10.52 14.35
C ARG A 222 -6.38 10.21 13.38
N LYS A 223 -5.28 10.98 13.45
CA LYS A 223 -4.06 10.69 12.66
C LYS A 223 -3.33 9.47 13.23
N LYS A 224 -3.29 9.34 14.55
CA LYS A 224 -2.68 8.23 15.25
C LYS A 224 -3.32 6.89 14.89
N VAL A 225 -4.65 6.79 14.88
CA VAL A 225 -5.38 5.57 14.49
C VAL A 225 -5.04 5.10 13.07
N SER A 226 -4.98 6.02 12.10
CA SER A 226 -4.63 5.64 10.72
C SER A 226 -3.22 5.07 10.59
N VAL A 227 -2.25 5.63 11.31
CA VAL A 227 -0.88 5.13 11.27
C VAL A 227 -0.76 3.82 12.05
N CYS A 228 -1.48 3.66 13.17
CA CYS A 228 -1.56 2.39 13.87
C CYS A 228 -2.16 1.27 13.00
N ALA A 229 -3.16 1.58 12.17
CA ALA A 229 -3.71 0.61 11.22
C ALA A 229 -2.68 0.16 10.17
N ILE A 230 -1.94 1.10 9.58
CA ILE A 230 -0.86 0.78 8.63
C ILE A 230 0.23 -0.05 9.30
N LEU A 231 0.60 0.33 10.52
CA LEU A 231 1.59 -0.40 11.32
C LEU A 231 1.13 -1.82 11.62
N GLY A 232 -0.14 -2.01 12.01
CA GLY A 232 -0.75 -3.32 12.25
C GLY A 232 -0.68 -4.20 11.00
N LEU A 233 -1.07 -3.68 9.84
CA LEU A 233 -0.97 -4.41 8.57
C LEU A 233 0.48 -4.77 8.21
N GLY A 234 1.44 -3.86 8.42
CA GLY A 234 2.86 -4.13 8.24
C GLY A 234 3.38 -5.23 9.17
N LEU A 235 2.94 -5.25 10.41
CA LEU A 235 3.29 -6.30 11.37
C LEU A 235 2.72 -7.67 10.95
N PHE A 236 1.46 -7.73 10.52
CA PHE A 236 0.86 -8.97 10.00
C PHE A 236 1.58 -9.48 8.75
N ALA A 237 1.96 -8.59 7.82
CA ALA A 237 2.77 -8.96 6.67
C ALA A 237 4.13 -9.54 7.08
N SER A 238 4.79 -8.94 8.09
CA SER A 238 6.07 -9.43 8.62
C SER A 238 5.94 -10.80 9.27
N ILE A 239 4.85 -11.07 9.99
CA ILE A 239 4.57 -12.39 10.58
C ILE A 239 4.43 -13.44 9.46
N ALA A 240 3.72 -13.12 8.37
CA ALA A 240 3.59 -14.01 7.22
C ALA A 240 4.95 -14.37 6.62
N THR A 241 5.88 -13.41 6.51
CA THR A 241 7.24 -13.64 6.02
C THR A 241 8.03 -14.55 6.97
N VAL A 242 7.89 -14.39 8.30
CA VAL A 242 8.55 -15.26 9.28
C VAL A 242 8.03 -16.69 9.18
N ILE A 243 6.69 -16.87 9.05
CA ILE A 243 6.07 -18.19 8.89
C ILE A 243 6.60 -18.90 7.63
N ARG A 244 6.83 -18.17 6.54
CA ARG A 244 7.34 -18.72 5.28
C ARG A 244 8.76 -19.29 5.39
N MET A 245 9.64 -18.69 6.22
CA MET A 245 11.07 -19.03 6.27
C MET A 245 11.35 -20.54 6.46
N PRO A 246 10.76 -21.27 7.41
CA PRO A 246 11.04 -22.69 7.59
C PRO A 246 10.59 -23.57 6.41
N TYR A 247 9.64 -23.10 5.60
CA TYR A 247 9.12 -23.86 4.45
C TYR A 247 10.00 -23.74 3.21
N LEU A 248 10.89 -22.74 3.12
CA LEU A 248 11.81 -22.57 2.00
C LEU A 248 12.80 -23.73 1.83
N LYS A 249 13.04 -24.55 2.88
CA LYS A 249 13.87 -25.74 2.77
C LYS A 249 13.35 -26.76 1.76
N TYR A 250 12.03 -26.77 1.51
CA TYR A 250 11.38 -27.71 0.59
C TYR A 250 11.56 -27.34 -0.89
N TYR A 251 12.18 -26.21 -1.20
CA TYR A 251 12.67 -25.93 -2.55
C TYR A 251 13.82 -26.84 -2.99
N ASP A 252 14.52 -27.48 -2.05
CA ASP A 252 15.49 -28.53 -2.34
C ASP A 252 14.76 -29.88 -2.48
N THR A 253 14.21 -30.12 -3.66
CA THR A 253 13.44 -31.33 -3.99
C THR A 253 14.30 -32.61 -3.95
N ALA A 254 15.63 -32.49 -4.09
CA ALA A 254 16.54 -33.61 -4.01
C ALA A 254 16.68 -34.13 -2.56
N LYS A 255 16.63 -33.20 -1.59
CA LYS A 255 16.78 -33.53 -0.16
C LYS A 255 15.43 -33.80 0.52
N TYR A 256 14.39 -33.13 0.08
CA TYR A 256 13.03 -33.21 0.65
C TYR A 256 12.01 -33.51 -0.46
N PRO A 257 11.92 -34.75 -0.97
CA PRO A 257 11.07 -35.09 -2.11
C PRO A 257 9.59 -35.24 -1.76
N THR A 258 9.23 -35.26 -0.47
CA THR A 258 7.88 -35.54 0.02
C THR A 258 7.14 -34.25 0.37
N GLU A 259 5.82 -34.24 0.14
CA GLU A 259 4.90 -33.17 0.50
C GLU A 259 5.24 -31.78 -0.11
N ILE A 260 5.87 -31.76 -1.28
CA ILE A 260 6.31 -30.54 -1.94
C ILE A 260 5.11 -29.63 -2.22
N GLY A 261 4.01 -30.19 -2.77
CA GLY A 261 2.78 -29.45 -3.07
C GLY A 261 2.21 -28.74 -1.85
N TYR A 262 2.14 -29.44 -0.71
CA TYR A 262 1.62 -28.88 0.54
C TYR A 262 2.46 -27.70 1.05
N HIS A 263 3.78 -27.84 1.05
CA HIS A 263 4.69 -26.79 1.53
C HIS A 263 4.72 -25.58 0.61
N LEU A 264 4.65 -25.77 -0.71
CA LEU A 264 4.46 -24.68 -1.67
C LEU A 264 3.14 -23.93 -1.42
N GLY A 265 2.09 -24.63 -1.02
CA GLY A 265 0.82 -24.02 -0.62
C GLY A 265 0.96 -23.03 0.55
N VAL A 266 1.72 -23.38 1.59
CA VAL A 266 2.00 -22.47 2.72
C VAL A 266 2.77 -21.23 2.25
N ILE A 267 3.78 -21.42 1.39
CA ILE A 267 4.56 -20.30 0.82
C ILE A 267 3.65 -19.39 -0.01
N SER A 268 2.77 -19.96 -0.84
CA SER A 268 1.84 -19.19 -1.67
C SER A 268 0.85 -18.38 -0.83
N ILE A 269 0.25 -18.97 0.21
CA ILE A 269 -0.69 -18.28 1.12
C ILE A 269 -0.01 -17.09 1.79
N THR A 270 1.13 -17.34 2.42
CA THR A 270 1.85 -16.30 3.20
C THR A 270 2.33 -15.15 2.31
N SER A 271 2.82 -15.45 1.10
CA SER A 271 3.27 -14.44 0.16
C SER A 271 2.13 -13.65 -0.48
N ASN A 272 0.99 -14.31 -0.80
CA ASN A 272 -0.21 -13.60 -1.26
C ASN A 272 -0.74 -12.65 -0.18
N LEU A 273 -0.79 -13.08 1.08
CA LEU A 273 -1.19 -12.23 2.21
C LEU A 273 -0.24 -11.04 2.39
N GLU A 274 1.08 -11.26 2.34
CA GLU A 274 2.09 -10.20 2.43
C GLU A 274 1.85 -9.12 1.37
N CYS A 275 1.73 -9.51 0.10
CA CYS A 275 1.54 -8.58 -1.00
C CYS A 275 0.20 -7.84 -0.89
N ALA A 276 -0.89 -8.56 -0.61
CA ALA A 276 -2.22 -7.98 -0.48
C ALA A 276 -2.30 -6.98 0.69
N LEU A 277 -1.75 -7.32 1.85
CA LEU A 277 -1.68 -6.42 3.01
C LEU A 277 -0.83 -5.19 2.70
N GLY A 278 0.24 -5.34 1.90
CA GLY A 278 1.04 -4.24 1.39
C GLY A 278 0.21 -3.28 0.51
N ILE A 279 -0.56 -3.80 -0.45
CA ILE A 279 -1.44 -3.02 -1.34
C ILE A 279 -2.51 -2.28 -0.52
N ILE A 280 -3.16 -2.97 0.41
CA ILE A 280 -4.16 -2.37 1.30
C ILE A 280 -3.51 -1.28 2.16
N GLY A 281 -2.39 -1.61 2.81
CA GLY A 281 -1.67 -0.70 3.71
C GLY A 281 -1.23 0.59 3.04
N CYS A 282 -0.65 0.53 1.84
CA CYS A 282 -0.24 1.73 1.10
C CYS A 282 -1.43 2.59 0.64
N SER A 283 -2.64 2.00 0.57
CA SER A 283 -3.86 2.69 0.12
C SER A 283 -4.66 3.33 1.26
N LEU A 284 -4.44 2.95 2.53
CA LEU A 284 -5.16 3.50 3.68
C LEU A 284 -4.99 5.03 3.89
N PRO A 285 -3.78 5.64 3.73
CA PRO A 285 -3.61 7.08 3.95
C PRO A 285 -4.49 7.95 3.05
N PRO A 286 -4.61 7.70 1.74
CA PRO A 286 -5.54 8.42 0.88
C PRO A 286 -7.01 8.20 1.24
N LEU A 287 -7.41 6.95 1.52
CA LEU A 287 -8.80 6.57 1.81
C LEU A 287 -9.34 7.22 3.09
N ARG A 288 -8.48 7.52 4.05
CA ARG A 288 -8.84 8.25 5.26
C ARG A 288 -9.54 9.58 4.99
N LYS A 289 -9.16 10.29 3.91
CA LYS A 289 -9.81 11.56 3.55
C LYS A 289 -11.25 11.33 3.13
N LEU A 290 -11.52 10.22 2.44
CA LEU A 290 -12.87 9.81 2.04
C LEU A 290 -13.74 9.51 3.25
N PHE A 291 -13.25 8.68 4.18
CA PHE A 291 -13.98 8.36 5.41
C PHE A 291 -14.31 9.60 6.23
N LYS A 292 -13.39 10.57 6.33
CA LYS A 292 -13.65 11.83 7.01
C LYS A 292 -14.74 12.65 6.32
N PHE A 293 -14.79 12.64 4.99
CA PHE A 293 -15.79 13.39 4.23
C PHE A 293 -17.19 12.78 4.38
N TYR A 294 -17.31 11.44 4.25
CA TYR A 294 -18.62 10.79 4.34
C TYR A 294 -19.11 10.59 5.77
N TYR A 295 -18.25 10.22 6.72
CA TYR A 295 -18.65 10.00 8.11
C TYR A 295 -18.52 11.23 9.01
N GLY A 296 -17.69 12.22 8.67
CA GLY A 296 -17.54 13.46 9.44
C GLY A 296 -18.68 14.45 9.23
N SER A 297 -19.37 14.38 8.10
CA SER A 297 -20.53 15.23 7.81
C SER A 297 -21.79 14.86 8.59
N SER A 298 -21.87 13.65 9.15
CA SER A 298 -23.05 13.19 9.87
C SER A 298 -23.11 13.63 11.35
N HIS A 299 -22.04 14.22 11.90
CA HIS A 299 -21.98 14.59 13.31
C HIS A 299 -21.97 16.11 13.59
N ASP A 300 -21.88 16.96 12.55
CA ASP A 300 -21.94 18.43 12.73
C ASP A 300 -23.34 19.03 12.47
N GLY A 301 -24.36 18.19 12.41
CA GLY A 301 -25.75 18.59 12.13
C GLY A 301 -26.58 18.94 13.34
N ASN A 302 -26.04 19.28 14.53
CA ASN A 302 -26.87 19.66 15.67
C ASN A 302 -26.29 20.82 16.48
N TYR A 303 -26.07 21.95 15.82
CA TYR A 303 -26.17 23.21 16.54
C TYR A 303 -27.66 23.53 16.68
N LYS A 304 -28.28 23.03 17.76
CA LYS A 304 -29.52 23.58 18.29
C LYS A 304 -29.24 25.05 18.64
N VAL A 305 -29.76 25.95 17.82
CA VAL A 305 -30.08 27.29 18.25
C VAL A 305 -31.17 27.12 19.30
N SER A 306 -30.79 27.02 20.57
CA SER A 306 -31.69 27.10 21.69
C SER A 306 -32.06 28.56 21.82
N GLY A 307 -33.20 28.92 21.24
CA GLY A 307 -33.94 30.11 21.62
C GLY A 307 -34.49 29.88 23.02
N GLY A 308 -33.76 30.29 24.02
CA GLY A 308 -34.19 30.36 25.40
C GLY A 308 -34.50 31.83 25.71
N SER A 309 -35.79 32.14 25.71
CA SER A 309 -36.35 33.31 26.38
C SER A 309 -36.27 33.08 27.89
N GLU A 310 -35.47 33.85 28.60
CA GLU A 310 -35.71 34.09 30.04
C GLU A 310 -35.19 35.46 30.46
N ASN A 311 -36.12 36.23 31.01
CA ASN A 311 -35.95 37.50 31.69
C ASN A 311 -35.04 37.36 32.91
N VAL A 312 -33.99 38.18 33.03
CA VAL A 312 -33.48 38.63 34.32
C VAL A 312 -33.02 40.08 34.22
N LEU A 313 -33.60 40.88 35.08
CA LEU A 313 -33.30 42.27 35.37
C LEU A 313 -31.84 42.50 35.80
N GLY A 314 -31.21 43.58 35.29
CA GLY A 314 -30.18 44.22 36.09
C GLY A 314 -29.00 44.77 35.27
N SER A 315 -28.94 46.11 35.23
CA SER A 315 -27.76 46.98 35.13
C SER A 315 -27.17 47.29 33.74
N ALA A 316 -27.48 48.49 33.39
CA ALA A 316 -26.90 49.50 32.52
C ALA A 316 -25.58 49.24 31.76
N GLY A 317 -25.68 49.24 30.40
CA GLY A 317 -24.63 49.55 29.44
C GLY A 317 -25.28 49.61 28.05
N PRO A 318 -25.05 50.63 27.22
CA PRO A 318 -25.82 50.81 25.98
C PRO A 318 -25.45 49.80 24.88
N ALA A 319 -26.31 48.83 24.68
CA ALA A 319 -26.25 47.94 23.53
C ALA A 319 -26.82 48.66 22.32
N ILE A 320 -25.99 48.91 21.32
CA ILE A 320 -26.42 49.42 20.03
C ILE A 320 -27.17 48.31 19.29
N LYS A 321 -28.50 48.38 19.25
CA LYS A 321 -29.36 47.60 18.36
C LYS A 321 -29.15 48.13 16.93
N LEU A 322 -28.58 47.33 16.05
CA LEU A 322 -28.72 47.56 14.61
C LEU A 322 -30.17 47.24 14.21
N GLY A 323 -30.97 48.27 14.12
CA GLY A 323 -32.31 48.20 13.53
C GLY A 323 -32.20 48.13 12.02
N SER A 324 -33.06 47.32 11.41
CA SER A 324 -33.28 47.29 9.99
C SER A 324 -33.76 48.69 9.52
N LEU A 325 -32.95 49.33 8.68
CA LEU A 325 -33.36 50.53 7.96
C LEU A 325 -33.57 50.12 6.50
N SER A 326 -34.83 50.13 6.13
CA SER A 326 -35.27 50.16 4.77
C SER A 326 -34.97 51.56 4.16
N ASP A 327 -34.38 51.50 2.97
CA ASP A 327 -34.50 52.48 1.88
C ASP A 327 -34.26 53.98 2.13
N HIS A 328 -33.14 54.49 1.69
CA HIS A 328 -32.96 55.54 0.70
C HIS A 328 -31.49 55.94 0.57
N ASP A 329 -30.97 55.79 -0.67
CA ASP A 329 -29.81 56.48 -1.25
C ASP A 329 -28.59 56.75 -0.35
N ARG A 330 -27.70 55.76 -0.22
CA ARG A 330 -26.27 56.00 0.03
C ARG A 330 -25.42 54.93 -0.68
N THR A 331 -24.81 55.32 -1.79
CA THR A 331 -23.77 54.54 -2.45
C THR A 331 -22.52 54.49 -1.61
N TYR A 332 -22.14 53.28 -1.12
CA TYR A 332 -20.87 53.07 -0.43
C TYR A 332 -19.83 52.58 -1.45
N HIS A 333 -18.80 53.38 -1.69
CA HIS A 333 -17.61 52.95 -2.43
C HIS A 333 -16.55 52.42 -1.46
N ALA A 334 -16.29 51.15 -1.45
CA ALA A 334 -15.15 50.53 -0.77
C ALA A 334 -13.99 50.34 -1.76
N SER A 335 -12.90 51.11 -1.64
CA SER A 335 -11.69 50.92 -2.41
C SER A 335 -10.62 50.26 -1.54
N ALA A 336 -10.19 49.06 -1.88
CA ALA A 336 -9.03 48.40 -1.29
C ALA A 336 -7.76 48.78 -2.06
N ARG A 337 -6.89 49.59 -1.45
CA ARG A 337 -5.58 49.94 -2.03
C ARG A 337 -4.55 48.92 -1.53
N ARG A 338 -3.96 48.17 -2.44
CA ARG A 338 -2.85 47.25 -2.21
C ARG A 338 -1.56 48.07 -2.22
N THR A 339 -0.99 48.37 -1.05
CA THR A 339 0.36 48.92 -0.94
C THR A 339 1.35 47.74 -0.95
N GLY A 340 2.08 47.63 -2.06
CA GLY A 340 3.28 46.84 -2.14
C GLY A 340 4.43 47.61 -1.49
N THR A 341 5.10 47.00 -0.54
CA THR A 341 6.41 47.47 -0.06
C THR A 341 7.48 46.63 -0.71
N ARG A 342 8.40 47.33 -1.32
CA ARG A 342 9.66 46.87 -1.91
C ARG A 342 10.68 46.56 -0.79
N ASP A 343 11.44 45.54 -1.09
CA ASP A 343 12.84 45.23 -0.79
C ASP A 343 13.58 46.00 0.32
N LEU A 344 14.13 45.20 1.24
CA LEU A 344 15.52 45.39 1.70
C LEU A 344 16.05 44.06 2.23
N GLU A 345 17.11 43.60 1.54
CA GLU A 345 18.00 42.52 1.96
C GLU A 345 18.66 42.84 3.29
N THR A 346 18.84 41.85 4.13
CA THR A 346 20.12 41.57 4.82
C THR A 346 20.05 40.19 5.50
N ASP A 347 21.15 39.49 5.31
CA ASP A 347 21.55 38.23 5.94
C ASP A 347 21.37 38.23 7.47
N ASP A 348 20.98 37.12 8.06
CA ASP A 348 21.77 36.27 8.93
C ASP A 348 20.95 35.18 9.65
N ASP A 349 21.61 34.07 9.78
CA ASP A 349 21.31 32.86 10.52
C ASP A 349 20.49 32.97 11.80
N ARG A 350 19.54 32.07 11.98
CA ARG A 350 19.42 31.06 13.06
C ARG A 350 18.01 30.48 13.19
N ASP A 351 18.03 29.15 13.31
CA ASP A 351 16.93 28.32 13.78
C ASP A 351 16.13 28.95 14.93
N ASP A 352 14.80 28.98 14.78
CA ASP A 352 13.96 28.37 15.81
C ASP A 352 12.52 28.19 15.31
N SER A 353 12.00 27.01 15.56
CA SER A 353 10.66 26.57 15.29
C SER A 353 9.67 27.29 16.20
N SER A 354 8.84 28.15 15.64
CA SER A 354 7.62 28.53 16.32
C SER A 354 6.45 28.73 15.37
N HIS A 355 5.35 28.07 15.67
CA HIS A 355 4.04 28.25 15.04
C HIS A 355 3.61 29.71 15.10
N LYS A 356 3.90 30.48 14.06
CA LYS A 356 3.28 31.80 13.87
C LYS A 356 1.95 31.59 13.16
N GLY A 357 0.88 31.60 13.93
CA GLY A 357 -0.46 31.84 13.38
C GLY A 357 -0.48 33.22 12.73
N ILE A 358 -0.87 33.29 11.46
CA ILE A 358 -1.08 34.57 10.76
C ILE A 358 -2.34 35.20 11.35
N ILE A 359 -2.16 36.14 12.27
CA ILE A 359 -3.24 37.01 12.73
C ILE A 359 -3.43 38.09 11.69
N ARG A 360 -4.49 37.98 10.90
CA ARG A 360 -4.90 39.04 9.96
C ARG A 360 -5.67 40.10 10.74
N LYS A 361 -5.00 41.19 11.15
CA LYS A 361 -5.66 42.40 11.65
C LYS A 361 -6.21 43.17 10.46
N THR A 362 -7.52 43.36 10.42
CA THR A 362 -8.18 44.23 9.45
C THR A 362 -8.66 45.45 10.20
N ASP A 363 -7.98 46.56 10.06
CA ASP A 363 -8.41 47.84 10.62
C ASP A 363 -9.37 48.51 9.63
N VAL A 364 -10.58 48.74 10.05
CA VAL A 364 -11.61 49.45 9.26
C VAL A 364 -11.71 50.87 9.76
N TYR A 365 -11.31 51.85 8.96
CA TYR A 365 -11.50 53.25 9.22
C TYR A 365 -12.78 53.73 8.57
N ILE A 366 -13.72 54.23 9.38
CA ILE A 366 -14.95 54.87 8.91
C ILE A 366 -14.76 56.38 9.05
N SER A 367 -14.63 57.10 7.95
CA SER A 367 -14.64 58.57 7.93
C SER A 367 -16.05 59.07 7.57
N THR A 368 -16.67 59.83 8.44
CA THR A 368 -17.92 60.54 8.18
C THR A 368 -17.62 61.95 7.77
N SER A 369 -17.88 62.30 6.50
CA SER A 369 -17.87 63.70 6.03
C SER A 369 -19.27 64.30 6.20
N SER A 370 -19.38 65.29 7.07
CA SER A 370 -20.62 66.08 7.24
C SER A 370 -20.67 67.13 6.13
N PHE A 371 -21.63 67.01 5.22
CA PHE A 371 -21.94 68.04 4.25
C PHE A 371 -22.84 69.10 4.93
N LYS A 372 -22.30 70.28 5.14
CA LYS A 372 -23.08 71.48 5.47
C LYS A 372 -23.67 72.04 4.20
N GLY A 373 -24.95 71.84 3.99
CA GLY A 373 -25.70 72.50 2.91
C GLY A 373 -25.90 73.99 3.22
N ARG A 374 -25.73 74.74 2.14
CA ARG A 374 -26.18 76.12 2.04
C ARG A 374 -27.46 76.13 1.25
#